data_c5f32e2e77fd0c80f8f71c142ec7e85c
#
_entry.id   c5f32e2e77fd0c80f8f71c142ec7e85c
#
_cell.length_a   1.000
_cell.length_b   1.000
_cell.length_c   1.000
_cell.angle_alpha   90.00
_cell.angle_beta   90.00
_cell.angle_gamma   90.00
#
_symmetry.space_group_name_H-M   'P 1'
#
loop_
_entity.id
_entity.type
_entity.pdbx_description
1 polymer ?
#
loop_
_entity_poly.entity_id
_entity_poly.type
_entity_poly.pdbx_seq_one_letter_code
_entity_poly.pdbx_strand_id
1 'polypeptide(L)'
;MNLADFTLTSFEQMLGTLDHLLVKAESDPRGDALLGEKLAEDMNPLATQVRFTTHQVVNTLNRLAGTTLPTQDSDHATIAEARAHIAETRELIRNARPEAFVADDTPVSFDLPNGMVFEMTAAEYVRDWSLPQ
;
A
#
# COMPACT_ATOMS: atom_id res chain seq x y z
N MET A 1 -5.90 -13.22 -16.52
CA MET A 1 -5.59 -12.77 -15.14
C MET A 1 -6.85 -12.22 -14.50
N ASN A 2 -7.22 -12.73 -13.35
CA ASN A 2 -8.38 -12.23 -12.62
C ASN A 2 -8.00 -11.03 -11.75
N LEU A 3 -9.00 -10.42 -11.11
CA LEU A 3 -8.78 -9.23 -10.27
C LEU A 3 -7.78 -9.49 -9.15
N ALA A 4 -7.89 -10.63 -8.48
CA ALA A 4 -6.98 -10.97 -7.38
C ALA A 4 -5.53 -11.08 -7.87
N ASP A 5 -5.29 -11.80 -8.94
CA ASP A 5 -3.95 -11.98 -9.50
C ASP A 5 -3.35 -10.64 -9.94
N PHE A 6 -4.15 -9.82 -10.63
CA PHE A 6 -3.70 -8.50 -11.06
C PHE A 6 -3.33 -7.61 -9.87
N THR A 7 -4.18 -7.57 -8.87
CA THR A 7 -3.99 -6.74 -7.67
C THR A 7 -2.74 -7.18 -6.91
N LEU A 8 -2.62 -8.47 -6.62
CA LEU A 8 -1.52 -9.00 -5.82
C LEU A 8 -0.18 -8.85 -6.56
N THR A 9 -0.16 -9.12 -7.85
CA THR A 9 1.05 -8.96 -8.66
C THR A 9 1.49 -7.50 -8.71
N SER A 10 0.56 -6.57 -8.90
CA SER A 10 0.85 -5.14 -8.96
C SER A 10 1.42 -4.64 -7.64
N PHE A 11 0.83 -5.04 -6.51
CA PHE A 11 1.33 -4.66 -5.19
C PHE A 11 2.72 -5.24 -4.91
N GLU A 12 2.97 -6.48 -5.28
CA GLU A 12 4.28 -7.09 -5.09
C GLU A 12 5.35 -6.33 -5.86
N GLN A 13 5.05 -5.93 -7.10
CA GLN A 13 5.98 -5.14 -7.91
C GLN A 13 6.23 -3.75 -7.30
N MET A 14 5.17 -3.08 -6.85
CA MET A 14 5.29 -1.77 -6.20
C MET A 14 6.16 -1.83 -4.95
N LEU A 15 5.89 -2.79 -4.08
CA LEU A 15 6.61 -2.93 -2.82
C LEU A 15 8.06 -3.34 -3.06
N GLY A 16 8.31 -4.20 -4.05
CA GLY A 16 9.66 -4.59 -4.42
C GLY A 16 10.47 -3.41 -4.93
N THR A 17 9.87 -2.55 -5.76
CA THR A 17 10.51 -1.33 -6.25
C THR A 17 10.81 -0.37 -5.11
N LEU A 18 9.85 -0.18 -4.22
CA LEU A 18 10.00 0.71 -3.07
C LEU A 18 11.12 0.22 -2.14
N ASP A 19 11.16 -1.08 -1.87
CA ASP A 19 12.24 -1.65 -1.05
C ASP A 19 13.60 -1.45 -1.71
N HIS A 20 13.69 -1.63 -3.03
CA HIS A 20 14.92 -1.41 -3.77
C HIS A 20 15.41 0.04 -3.64
N LEU A 21 14.50 1.01 -3.69
CA LEU A 21 14.84 2.42 -3.48
C LEU A 21 15.35 2.64 -2.06
N LEU A 22 14.76 1.99 -1.07
CA LEU A 22 15.20 2.11 0.31
C LEU A 22 16.58 1.47 0.53
N VAL A 23 16.90 0.39 -0.17
CA VAL A 23 18.25 -0.19 -0.14
C VAL A 23 19.27 0.81 -0.64
N LYS A 24 18.95 1.52 -1.72
CA LYS A 24 19.84 2.59 -2.23
C LYS A 24 19.97 3.71 -1.22
N ALA A 25 18.88 4.09 -0.56
CA ALA A 25 18.90 5.13 0.47
C ALA A 25 19.79 4.75 1.65
N GLU A 26 19.81 3.48 2.05
CA GLU A 26 20.70 3.01 3.12
C GLU A 26 22.17 3.23 2.80
N SER A 27 22.53 3.16 1.53
CA SER A 27 23.92 3.36 1.08
C SER A 27 24.29 4.83 0.91
N ASP A 28 23.34 5.75 1.01
CA ASP A 28 23.56 7.18 0.90
C ASP A 28 24.13 7.72 2.22
N PRO A 29 25.09 8.66 2.19
CA PRO A 29 25.63 9.26 3.44
C PRO A 29 24.55 9.93 4.30
N ARG A 30 23.43 10.36 3.73
CA ARG A 30 22.33 10.97 4.47
C ARG A 30 21.51 9.93 5.25
N GLY A 31 21.53 8.66 4.82
CA GLY A 31 20.87 7.56 5.51
C GLY A 31 19.41 7.86 5.85
N ASP A 32 19.04 7.67 7.12
CA ASP A 32 17.66 7.84 7.59
C ASP A 32 17.11 9.25 7.39
N ALA A 33 17.98 10.26 7.24
CA ALA A 33 17.51 11.62 6.97
C ALA A 33 16.73 11.72 5.65
N LEU A 34 16.97 10.80 4.71
CA LEU A 34 16.23 10.75 3.45
C LEU A 34 14.73 10.49 3.66
N LEU A 35 14.33 9.87 4.76
CA LEU A 35 12.91 9.63 5.05
C LEU A 35 12.12 10.93 5.20
N GLY A 36 12.78 12.02 5.60
CA GLY A 36 12.14 13.33 5.69
C GLY A 36 12.17 14.14 4.41
N GLU A 37 12.80 13.64 3.35
CA GLU A 37 12.96 14.37 2.11
C GLU A 37 11.70 14.30 1.24
N LYS A 38 11.46 15.38 0.50
CA LYS A 38 10.38 15.52 -0.47
C LYS A 38 10.95 15.80 -1.84
N LEU A 39 10.29 15.31 -2.88
CA LEU A 39 10.65 15.66 -4.25
C LEU A 39 10.16 17.06 -4.64
N ALA A 40 9.09 17.52 -4.00
CA ALA A 40 8.51 18.86 -4.21
C ALA A 40 7.83 19.32 -2.92
N GLU A 41 7.64 20.64 -2.79
CA GLU A 41 7.05 21.23 -1.57
C GLU A 41 5.67 20.68 -1.24
N ASP A 42 4.88 20.38 -2.26
CA ASP A 42 3.52 19.89 -2.11
C ASP A 42 3.43 18.35 -2.01
N MET A 43 4.56 17.66 -2.01
CA MET A 43 4.58 16.19 -1.86
C MET A 43 4.87 15.80 -0.42
N ASN A 44 4.38 14.63 -0.02
CA ASN A 44 4.67 14.06 1.29
C ASN A 44 6.13 13.61 1.37
N PRO A 45 6.74 13.63 2.57
CA PRO A 45 8.06 13.04 2.77
C PRO A 45 8.08 11.55 2.41
N LEU A 46 9.24 11.03 2.12
CA LEU A 46 9.42 9.63 1.74
C LEU A 46 8.83 8.67 2.79
N ALA A 47 9.05 8.94 4.07
CA ALA A 47 8.50 8.09 5.14
C ALA A 47 6.98 8.01 5.08
N THR A 48 6.31 9.13 4.81
CA THR A 48 4.85 9.19 4.68
C THR A 48 4.39 8.43 3.44
N GLN A 49 5.13 8.52 2.34
CA GLN A 49 4.81 7.78 1.12
C GLN A 49 4.91 6.25 1.35
N VAL A 50 5.91 5.79 2.08
CA VAL A 50 6.05 4.38 2.45
C VAL A 50 4.84 3.93 3.29
N ARG A 51 4.48 4.73 4.28
CA ARG A 51 3.32 4.43 5.14
C ARG A 51 2.03 4.34 4.33
N PHE A 52 1.79 5.29 3.44
CA PHE A 52 0.58 5.30 2.61
C PHE A 52 0.55 4.12 1.64
N THR A 53 1.68 3.74 1.05
CA THR A 53 1.74 2.61 0.13
C THR A 53 1.39 1.31 0.84
N THR A 54 2.00 1.04 2.00
CA THR A 54 1.69 -0.17 2.77
C THR A 54 0.26 -0.16 3.29
N HIS A 55 -0.24 1.02 3.67
CA HIS A 55 -1.63 1.18 4.11
C HIS A 55 -2.63 0.82 3.00
N GLN A 56 -2.35 1.23 1.76
CA GLN A 56 -3.23 0.91 0.63
C GLN A 56 -3.30 -0.60 0.37
N VAL A 57 -2.18 -1.29 0.48
CA VAL A 57 -2.17 -2.76 0.34
C VAL A 57 -3.08 -3.40 1.40
N VAL A 58 -2.90 -3.02 2.66
CA VAL A 58 -3.68 -3.58 3.77
C VAL A 58 -5.16 -3.24 3.63
N ASN A 59 -5.49 -1.99 3.29
CA ASN A 59 -6.87 -1.59 3.06
C ASN A 59 -7.54 -2.39 1.94
N THR A 60 -6.81 -2.62 0.85
CA THR A 60 -7.35 -3.39 -0.27
C THR A 60 -7.62 -4.83 0.14
N LEU A 61 -6.69 -5.46 0.88
CA LEU A 61 -6.90 -6.81 1.38
C LEU A 61 -8.09 -6.87 2.35
N ASN A 62 -8.20 -5.89 3.25
CA ASN A 62 -9.31 -5.86 4.20
C ASN A 62 -10.66 -5.72 3.49
N ARG A 63 -10.73 -4.95 2.43
CA ARG A 63 -11.98 -4.71 1.70
C ARG A 63 -12.33 -5.81 0.72
N LEU A 64 -11.34 -6.36 0.02
CA LEU A 64 -11.59 -7.30 -1.08
C LEU A 64 -11.39 -8.75 -0.68
N ALA A 65 -10.51 -9.04 0.27
CA ALA A 65 -10.21 -10.40 0.70
C ALA A 65 -10.79 -10.74 2.07
N GLY A 66 -11.51 -9.82 2.69
CA GLY A 66 -12.21 -10.06 3.95
C GLY A 66 -11.31 -10.15 5.18
N THR A 67 -10.07 -9.66 5.09
CA THR A 67 -9.15 -9.68 6.24
C THR A 67 -9.42 -8.52 7.19
N THR A 68 -8.84 -8.60 8.40
CA THR A 68 -8.95 -7.56 9.43
C THR A 68 -7.54 -7.18 9.91
N LEU A 69 -6.65 -6.94 8.97
CA LEU A 69 -5.26 -6.64 9.26
C LEU A 69 -5.10 -5.22 9.82
N PRO A 70 -4.19 -5.02 10.78
CA PRO A 70 -3.94 -3.68 11.31
C PRO A 70 -3.16 -2.81 10.33
N THR A 71 -3.33 -1.49 10.46
CA THR A 71 -2.57 -0.51 9.70
C THR A 71 -1.63 0.25 10.64
N GLN A 72 -0.56 0.82 10.08
CA GLN A 72 0.36 1.64 10.83
C GLN A 72 -0.06 3.11 10.74
N ASP A 73 -0.15 3.79 11.88
CA ASP A 73 -0.66 5.14 11.97
C ASP A 73 0.43 6.22 11.98
N SER A 74 1.70 5.84 12.05
CA SER A 74 2.82 6.79 12.12
C SER A 74 3.89 6.46 11.10
N ASP A 75 4.67 7.48 10.72
CA ASP A 75 5.79 7.31 9.81
C ASP A 75 6.92 6.53 10.48
N HIS A 76 7.69 5.81 9.68
CA HIS A 76 8.84 5.06 10.17
C HIS A 76 9.97 6.02 10.51
N ALA A 77 10.68 5.75 11.60
CA ALA A 77 11.79 6.59 12.06
C ALA A 77 13.10 6.25 11.35
N THR A 78 13.26 5.00 10.91
CA THR A 78 14.49 4.54 10.25
C THR A 78 14.17 3.79 8.95
N ILE A 79 15.14 3.74 8.04
CA ILE A 79 15.02 2.96 6.82
C ILE A 79 14.85 1.47 7.15
N ALA A 80 15.55 0.99 8.16
CA ALA A 80 15.43 -0.41 8.58
C ALA A 80 14.01 -0.76 9.00
N GLU A 81 13.34 0.12 9.76
CA GLU A 81 11.93 -0.06 10.14
C GLU A 81 11.01 -0.05 8.92
N ALA A 82 11.23 0.88 8.00
CA ALA A 82 10.44 0.98 6.78
C ALA A 82 10.58 -0.30 5.94
N ARG A 83 11.80 -0.80 5.77
CA ARG A 83 12.06 -2.03 5.02
C ARG A 83 11.44 -3.25 5.70
N ALA A 84 11.51 -3.33 7.03
CA ALA A 84 10.88 -4.41 7.77
C ALA A 84 9.37 -4.42 7.57
N HIS A 85 8.73 -3.25 7.59
CA HIS A 85 7.30 -3.13 7.37
C HIS A 85 6.92 -3.52 5.93
N ILE A 86 7.73 -3.12 4.95
CA ILE A 86 7.51 -3.53 3.56
C ILE A 86 7.64 -5.06 3.44
N ALA A 87 8.62 -5.67 4.09
CA ALA A 87 8.79 -7.12 4.06
C ALA A 87 7.58 -7.84 4.67
N GLU A 88 7.06 -7.34 5.79
CA GLU A 88 5.84 -7.88 6.41
C GLU A 88 4.64 -7.75 5.46
N THR A 89 4.49 -6.61 4.81
CA THR A 89 3.39 -6.37 3.87
C THR A 89 3.50 -7.29 2.65
N ARG A 90 4.70 -7.51 2.15
CA ARG A 90 4.93 -8.47 1.05
C ARG A 90 4.57 -9.89 1.48
N GLU A 91 4.84 -10.25 2.71
CA GLU A 91 4.46 -11.56 3.26
C GLU A 91 2.94 -11.69 3.32
N LEU A 92 2.22 -10.64 3.67
CA LEU A 92 0.76 -10.63 3.63
C LEU A 92 0.24 -10.90 2.21
N ILE A 93 0.89 -10.32 1.20
CA ILE A 93 0.54 -10.55 -0.21
C ILE A 93 0.78 -12.01 -0.59
N ARG A 94 1.92 -12.58 -0.20
CA ARG A 94 2.24 -13.99 -0.50
C ARG A 94 1.27 -14.96 0.14
N ASN A 95 0.77 -14.63 1.32
CA ASN A 95 -0.18 -15.45 2.07
C ASN A 95 -1.62 -15.17 1.72
N ALA A 96 -1.89 -14.14 0.91
CA ALA A 96 -3.24 -13.80 0.51
C ALA A 96 -3.83 -14.91 -0.37
N ARG A 97 -5.12 -15.16 -0.18
CA ARG A 97 -5.83 -16.18 -0.95
C ARG A 97 -6.60 -15.53 -2.08
N PRO A 98 -6.19 -15.74 -3.33
CA PRO A 98 -6.94 -15.18 -4.47
C PRO A 98 -8.43 -15.56 -4.45
N GLU A 99 -8.74 -16.77 -4.01
CA GLU A 99 -10.12 -17.26 -3.92
C GLU A 99 -10.95 -16.56 -2.84
N ALA A 100 -10.32 -15.86 -1.90
CA ALA A 100 -11.01 -15.08 -0.88
C ALA A 100 -11.44 -13.70 -1.39
N PHE A 101 -10.91 -13.26 -2.53
CA PHE A 101 -11.28 -11.97 -3.11
C PHE A 101 -12.73 -12.01 -3.58
N VAL A 102 -13.43 -10.88 -3.36
CA VAL A 102 -14.79 -10.70 -3.85
C VAL A 102 -14.79 -10.66 -5.38
N ALA A 103 -15.96 -10.89 -5.99
CA ALA A 103 -16.11 -10.82 -7.45
C ALA A 103 -15.88 -9.39 -7.94
N ASP A 104 -15.48 -9.25 -9.20
CA ASP A 104 -15.12 -7.96 -9.81
C ASP A 104 -16.24 -6.92 -9.72
N ASP A 105 -17.48 -7.37 -9.79
CA ASP A 105 -18.67 -6.50 -9.75
C ASP A 105 -19.25 -6.32 -8.34
N THR A 106 -18.59 -6.86 -7.31
CA THR A 106 -19.05 -6.72 -5.93
C THR A 106 -18.99 -5.25 -5.51
N PRO A 107 -20.05 -4.68 -4.94
CA PRO A 107 -20.02 -3.30 -4.46
C PRO A 107 -19.04 -3.12 -3.31
N VAL A 108 -18.29 -2.03 -3.39
CA VAL A 108 -17.37 -1.58 -2.33
C VAL A 108 -17.78 -0.16 -1.94
N SER A 109 -18.00 0.07 -0.66
CA SER A 109 -18.30 1.42 -0.17
C SER A 109 -17.35 1.79 0.96
N PHE A 110 -17.00 3.07 1.04
CA PHE A 110 -16.18 3.57 2.12
C PHE A 110 -16.47 5.05 2.37
N ASP A 111 -16.29 5.44 3.63
CA ASP A 111 -16.54 6.81 4.08
C ASP A 111 -15.33 7.69 3.81
N LEU A 112 -15.60 8.93 3.38
CA LEU A 112 -14.58 9.95 3.26
C LEU A 112 -14.60 10.85 4.50
N PRO A 113 -13.49 11.55 4.80
CA PRO A 113 -13.42 12.44 5.96
C PRO A 113 -14.49 13.54 5.99
N ASN A 114 -15.03 13.92 4.82
CA ASN A 114 -16.08 14.95 4.72
C ASN A 114 -17.49 14.40 4.92
N GLY A 115 -17.64 13.16 5.31
CA GLY A 115 -18.94 12.51 5.54
C GLY A 115 -19.59 11.92 4.31
N MET A 116 -18.97 12.04 3.13
CA MET A 116 -19.47 11.41 1.91
C MET A 116 -19.13 9.92 1.90
N VAL A 117 -20.00 9.14 1.25
CA VAL A 117 -19.77 7.70 1.05
C VAL A 117 -19.58 7.46 -0.44
N PHE A 118 -18.45 6.83 -0.80
CA PHE A 118 -18.22 6.40 -2.18
C PHE A 118 -18.62 4.94 -2.33
N GLU A 119 -19.31 4.65 -3.43
CA GLU A 119 -19.66 3.29 -3.81
C GLU A 119 -19.12 3.00 -5.20
N MET A 120 -18.50 1.83 -5.38
CA MET A 120 -17.96 1.40 -6.67
C MET A 120 -17.85 -0.12 -6.66
N THR A 121 -17.63 -0.73 -7.83
CA THR A 121 -17.35 -2.16 -7.89
C THR A 121 -15.94 -2.43 -7.40
N ALA A 122 -15.66 -3.69 -7.02
CA ALA A 122 -14.32 -4.09 -6.62
C ALA A 122 -13.28 -3.80 -7.72
N ALA A 123 -13.61 -4.07 -8.98
CA ALA A 123 -12.73 -3.78 -10.09
C ALA A 123 -12.46 -2.27 -10.23
N GLU A 124 -13.48 -1.44 -10.10
CA GLU A 124 -13.33 0.01 -10.10
C GLU A 124 -12.49 0.50 -8.92
N TYR A 125 -12.69 -0.07 -7.74
CA TYR A 125 -11.90 0.27 -6.57
C TYR A 125 -10.41 0.04 -6.81
N VAL A 126 -10.04 -1.12 -7.36
CA VAL A 126 -8.65 -1.43 -7.66
C VAL A 126 -8.10 -0.51 -8.73
N ARG A 127 -8.83 -0.36 -9.85
CA ARG A 127 -8.37 0.42 -11.00
C ARG A 127 -8.27 1.90 -10.71
N ASP A 128 -9.30 2.47 -10.09
CA ASP A 128 -9.48 3.91 -10.01
C ASP A 128 -9.11 4.50 -8.64
N TRP A 129 -8.98 3.68 -7.61
CA TRP A 129 -8.69 4.17 -6.26
C TRP A 129 -7.44 3.54 -5.64
N SER A 130 -7.41 2.22 -5.54
CA SER A 130 -6.36 1.52 -4.80
C SER A 130 -4.99 1.65 -5.47
N LEU A 131 -4.88 1.27 -6.74
CA LEU A 131 -3.59 1.28 -7.43
C LEU A 131 -3.05 2.67 -7.76
N PRO A 132 -3.87 3.68 -8.13
CA PRO A 132 -3.34 5.01 -8.39
C PRO A 132 -2.81 5.73 -7.16
N GLN A 133 -3.17 5.29 -5.96
CA GLN A 133 -2.67 5.89 -4.72
C GLN A 133 -1.21 5.47 -4.45
#